data_9dfe0137816f6edea3e5ac7b2a88d0d9
#
_entry.id   9dfe0137816f6edea3e5ac7b2a88d0d9
#
_cell.length_a   1.000
_cell.length_b   1.000
_cell.length_c   1.000
_cell.angle_alpha   90.00
_cell.angle_beta   90.00
_cell.angle_gamma   90.00
#
_symmetry.space_group_name_H-M   'P 1'
#
loop_
_entity.id
_entity.type
_entity.pdbx_description
1 polymer ?
#
loop_
_entity_poly.entity_id
_entity_poly.type
_entity_poly.pdbx_seq_one_letter_code
_entity_poly.pdbx_strand_id
1 'polypeptide(L)'
;VRVIEILVNDNLYDLVNTLYAKLFKDTDCEMTTVEDYVDCIYSGGTPATSNMAYWNGNLNWLSSGETRNRFVISTEKTITQLGADNSSTKSAQKYDIVIASAGQGFTRGQTSMLLLNTYINQSVIVLHAKKTVLPYLFWNLTNRYDDLRAISDSSSIRGSLTTKMLSKLKIPKVEDSLILKFSEFAWSIIPQIENNLIENKRLTDLRDSLLPKLMSA
;
A
#
# COMPACT_ATOMS: atom_id res chain seq x y z
N VAL A 1 19.74 7.04 -16.02
CA VAL A 1 18.32 6.73 -16.29
C VAL A 1 17.60 6.45 -14.96
N ARG A 2 17.98 5.46 -14.16
CA ARG A 2 17.27 5.06 -12.92
C ARG A 2 17.08 6.19 -11.90
N VAL A 3 18.05 7.08 -11.72
CA VAL A 3 17.95 8.21 -10.77
C VAL A 3 16.90 9.23 -11.24
N ILE A 4 16.84 9.50 -12.54
CA ILE A 4 15.91 10.48 -13.12
C ILE A 4 14.46 9.97 -12.98
N GLU A 5 14.23 8.69 -13.21
CA GLU A 5 12.89 8.09 -13.18
C GLU A 5 12.34 7.93 -11.76
N ILE A 6 13.21 7.66 -10.77
CA ILE A 6 12.83 7.72 -9.35
C ILE A 6 12.44 9.16 -9.00
N LEU A 7 13.22 10.16 -9.38
CA LEU A 7 12.94 11.57 -9.16
C LEU A 7 11.62 12.02 -9.82
N VAL A 8 11.32 11.50 -11.01
CA VAL A 8 10.05 11.82 -11.69
C VAL A 8 8.85 11.29 -10.89
N ASN A 9 8.91 10.05 -10.40
CA ASN A 9 7.82 9.49 -9.60
C ASN A 9 7.69 10.16 -8.24
N ASP A 10 8.80 10.51 -7.59
CA ASP A 10 8.78 11.27 -6.34
C ASP A 10 8.15 12.66 -6.59
N ASN A 11 8.50 13.35 -7.66
CA ASN A 11 7.91 14.63 -8.03
C ASN A 11 6.40 14.52 -8.34
N LEU A 12 5.96 13.46 -9.02
CA LEU A 12 4.53 13.21 -9.28
C LEU A 12 3.77 12.95 -7.98
N TYR A 13 4.33 12.16 -7.08
CA TYR A 13 3.75 11.95 -5.75
C TYR A 13 3.68 13.25 -4.96
N ASP A 14 4.76 14.02 -4.92
CA ASP A 14 4.86 15.28 -4.17
C ASP A 14 3.93 16.36 -4.73
N LEU A 15 3.68 16.34 -6.04
CA LEU A 15 2.68 17.21 -6.67
C LEU A 15 1.28 16.95 -6.09
N VAL A 16 0.86 15.68 -6.04
CA VAL A 16 -0.43 15.31 -5.46
C VAL A 16 -0.45 15.56 -3.95
N ASN A 17 0.66 15.28 -3.26
CA ASN A 17 0.80 15.51 -1.82
C ASN A 17 0.71 17.00 -1.46
N THR A 18 1.29 17.87 -2.28
CA THR A 18 1.19 19.32 -2.12
C THR A 18 -0.27 19.81 -2.28
N LEU A 19 -0.97 19.27 -3.29
CA LEU A 19 -2.39 19.58 -3.45
C LEU A 19 -3.21 19.05 -2.27
N TYR A 20 -2.93 17.83 -1.80
CA TYR A 20 -3.56 17.27 -0.61
C TYR A 20 -3.37 18.18 0.60
N ALA A 21 -2.13 18.59 0.89
CA ALA A 21 -1.82 19.47 2.02
C ALA A 21 -2.55 20.81 1.92
N LYS A 22 -2.57 21.41 0.72
CA LYS A 22 -3.27 22.69 0.48
C LYS A 22 -4.78 22.60 0.71
N LEU A 23 -5.40 21.47 0.39
CA LEU A 23 -6.86 21.31 0.48
C LEU A 23 -7.33 20.84 1.85
N PHE A 24 -6.50 20.06 2.58
CA PHE A 24 -6.99 19.29 3.74
C PHE A 24 -6.19 19.48 5.04
N LYS A 25 -4.98 20.08 5.02
CA LYS A 25 -4.11 20.09 6.21
C LYS A 25 -4.57 21.09 7.29
N ASP A 26 -5.07 22.24 6.89
CA ASP A 26 -5.41 23.34 7.81
C ASP A 26 -6.93 23.58 7.92
N THR A 27 -7.72 22.56 7.65
CA THR A 27 -9.19 22.65 7.73
C THR A 27 -9.62 22.43 9.17
N ASP A 28 -10.13 23.47 9.81
CA ASP A 28 -10.87 23.33 11.07
C ASP A 28 -12.21 22.68 10.75
N CYS A 29 -12.26 21.35 10.77
CA CYS A 29 -13.40 20.57 10.34
C CYS A 29 -13.80 19.55 11.38
N GLU A 30 -15.05 19.13 11.33
CA GLU A 30 -15.56 18.00 12.09
C GLU A 30 -14.71 16.75 11.80
N MET A 31 -14.48 15.93 12.81
CA MET A 31 -13.74 14.67 12.65
C MET A 31 -14.71 13.51 12.49
N THR A 32 -14.38 12.63 11.59
CA THR A 32 -15.04 11.35 11.39
C THR A 32 -14.05 10.20 11.58
N THR A 33 -14.38 8.99 11.18
CA THR A 33 -13.51 7.82 11.31
C THR A 33 -13.20 7.20 9.95
N VAL A 34 -12.12 6.43 9.87
CA VAL A 34 -11.76 5.70 8.65
C VAL A 34 -12.89 4.77 8.20
N GLU A 35 -13.63 4.15 9.14
CA GLU A 35 -14.74 3.24 8.81
C GLU A 35 -15.87 3.90 8.01
N ASP A 36 -16.02 5.24 8.10
CA ASP A 36 -17.05 5.97 7.34
C ASP A 36 -16.69 6.10 5.85
N TYR A 37 -15.43 5.86 5.49
CA TYR A 37 -14.91 6.00 4.13
C TYR A 37 -14.55 4.68 3.45
N VAL A 38 -14.53 3.56 4.17
CA VAL A 38 -14.14 2.25 3.64
C VAL A 38 -15.32 1.28 3.59
N ASP A 39 -15.35 0.44 2.58
CA ASP A 39 -16.35 -0.61 2.45
C ASP A 39 -16.00 -1.81 3.38
N CYS A 40 -14.70 -2.11 3.54
CA CYS A 40 -14.23 -3.12 4.49
C CYS A 40 -12.77 -2.92 4.91
N ILE A 41 -12.43 -3.45 6.10
CA ILE A 41 -11.08 -3.51 6.65
C ILE A 41 -10.82 -4.95 7.11
N TYR A 42 -9.71 -5.53 6.66
CA TYR A 42 -9.36 -6.91 7.03
C TYR A 42 -7.85 -7.14 7.00
N SER A 43 -7.40 -8.23 7.61
CA SER A 43 -6.04 -8.77 7.49
C SER A 43 -6.09 -10.18 6.92
N GLY A 44 -4.96 -10.64 6.41
CA GLY A 44 -4.84 -11.96 5.81
C GLY A 44 -4.19 -13.00 6.72
N GLY A 45 -3.48 -13.92 6.10
CA GLY A 45 -2.76 -14.99 6.74
C GLY A 45 -1.61 -15.52 5.89
N THR A 46 -0.90 -16.48 6.45
CA THR A 46 0.27 -17.09 5.80
C THR A 46 -0.01 -18.58 5.58
N PRO A 47 0.10 -19.08 4.35
CA PRO A 47 0.09 -20.52 4.09
C PRO A 47 1.21 -21.21 4.87
N ALA A 48 0.99 -22.47 5.28
CA ALA A 48 1.99 -23.23 6.02
C ALA A 48 3.33 -23.24 5.26
N THR A 49 4.35 -22.64 5.86
CA THR A 49 5.67 -22.46 5.21
C THR A 49 6.42 -23.78 5.03
N SER A 50 6.08 -24.80 5.82
CA SER A 50 6.62 -26.16 5.70
C SER A 50 6.07 -26.94 4.50
N ASN A 51 4.94 -26.51 3.92
CA ASN A 51 4.36 -27.18 2.76
C ASN A 51 4.78 -26.47 1.46
N MET A 52 5.77 -27.01 0.78
CA MET A 52 6.29 -26.45 -0.46
C MET A 52 5.27 -26.39 -1.60
N ALA A 53 4.23 -27.23 -1.57
CA ALA A 53 3.15 -27.20 -2.57
C ALA A 53 2.27 -25.93 -2.50
N TYR A 54 2.39 -25.15 -1.43
CA TYR A 54 1.64 -23.90 -1.26
C TYR A 54 2.35 -22.68 -1.84
N TRP A 55 3.63 -22.80 -2.18
CA TRP A 55 4.51 -21.70 -2.56
C TRP A 55 4.97 -21.78 -4.01
N ASN A 56 5.51 -20.65 -4.51
CA ASN A 56 6.08 -20.52 -5.86
C ASN A 56 5.08 -20.81 -7.00
N GLY A 57 3.80 -20.49 -6.77
CA GLY A 57 2.77 -20.55 -7.81
C GLY A 57 2.66 -19.23 -8.59
N ASN A 58 1.48 -18.99 -9.13
CA ASN A 58 1.19 -17.81 -9.98
C ASN A 58 0.39 -16.72 -9.27
N LEU A 59 0.09 -16.84 -7.99
CA LEU A 59 -0.66 -15.86 -7.21
C LEU A 59 0.32 -15.03 -6.38
N ASN A 60 0.29 -13.72 -6.57
CA ASN A 60 1.09 -12.79 -5.76
C ASN A 60 0.74 -12.91 -4.28
N TRP A 61 1.73 -12.80 -3.40
CA TRP A 61 1.53 -12.85 -1.95
C TRP A 61 2.42 -11.82 -1.26
N LEU A 62 1.77 -10.81 -0.66
CA LEU A 62 2.39 -9.63 -0.06
C LEU A 62 2.68 -9.86 1.42
N SER A 63 3.88 -9.55 1.84
CA SER A 63 4.29 -9.42 3.24
C SER A 63 4.40 -7.97 3.68
N SER A 64 4.38 -7.72 4.99
CA SER A 64 4.49 -6.36 5.52
C SER A 64 5.83 -5.67 5.20
N GLY A 65 6.90 -6.40 4.93
CA GLY A 65 8.19 -5.81 4.56
C GLY A 65 8.17 -5.06 3.23
N GLU A 66 7.21 -5.38 2.36
CA GLU A 66 7.10 -4.80 1.03
C GLU A 66 6.33 -3.46 1.02
N THR A 67 5.64 -3.11 2.12
CA THR A 67 4.97 -1.81 2.30
C THR A 67 5.93 -0.64 2.49
N ARG A 68 7.24 -0.86 2.48
CA ARG A 68 8.25 0.21 2.39
C ARG A 68 8.16 1.02 1.09
N ASN A 69 7.54 0.45 0.05
CA ASN A 69 7.27 1.13 -1.20
C ASN A 69 5.87 1.75 -1.14
N ARG A 70 5.74 3.06 -1.42
CA ARG A 70 4.44 3.74 -1.46
C ARG A 70 3.45 3.11 -2.43
N PHE A 71 3.97 2.54 -3.52
CA PHE A 71 3.20 1.83 -4.54
C PHE A 71 3.80 0.45 -4.76
N VAL A 72 2.96 -0.58 -4.71
CA VAL A 72 3.39 -1.98 -4.84
C VAL A 72 2.98 -2.49 -6.22
N ILE A 73 3.96 -2.77 -7.08
CA ILE A 73 3.77 -3.29 -8.46
C ILE A 73 4.11 -4.77 -8.61
N SER A 74 4.74 -5.37 -7.61
CA SER A 74 5.12 -6.79 -7.61
C SER A 74 5.33 -7.26 -6.18
N THR A 75 5.32 -8.58 -5.96
CA THR A 75 5.61 -9.20 -4.67
C THR A 75 6.88 -10.05 -4.75
N GLU A 76 7.57 -10.19 -3.62
CA GLU A 76 8.76 -11.03 -3.50
C GLU A 76 8.41 -12.53 -3.55
N LYS A 77 7.21 -12.88 -3.09
CA LYS A 77 6.74 -14.27 -3.00
C LYS A 77 5.44 -14.46 -3.75
N THR A 78 5.25 -15.70 -4.17
CA THR A 78 4.00 -16.15 -4.78
C THR A 78 3.50 -17.43 -4.08
N ILE A 79 2.20 -17.66 -4.16
CA ILE A 79 1.55 -18.87 -3.64
C ILE A 79 0.80 -19.59 -4.75
N THR A 80 0.50 -20.85 -4.53
CA THR A 80 -0.37 -21.63 -5.40
C THR A 80 -1.84 -21.42 -5.02
N GLN A 81 -2.76 -21.80 -5.89
CA GLN A 81 -4.19 -21.86 -5.55
C GLN A 81 -4.43 -22.77 -4.34
N LEU A 82 -3.73 -23.90 -4.29
CA LEU A 82 -3.80 -24.84 -3.15
C LEU A 82 -3.39 -24.15 -1.83
N GLY A 83 -2.34 -23.32 -1.86
CA GLY A 83 -1.90 -22.53 -0.71
C GLY A 83 -2.92 -21.49 -0.29
N ALA A 84 -3.57 -20.82 -1.24
CA ALA A 84 -4.63 -19.87 -0.99
C ALA A 84 -5.85 -20.55 -0.34
N ASP A 85 -6.31 -21.65 -0.89
CA ASP A 85 -7.51 -22.38 -0.44
C ASP A 85 -7.34 -23.05 0.93
N ASN A 86 -6.10 -23.42 1.28
CA ASN A 86 -5.78 -24.13 2.54
C ASN A 86 -5.12 -23.22 3.60
N SER A 87 -5.36 -21.93 3.54
CA SER A 87 -4.83 -20.97 4.53
C SER A 87 -5.82 -19.84 4.82
N SER A 88 -5.49 -19.04 5.84
CA SER A 88 -6.25 -17.84 6.18
C SER A 88 -5.83 -16.60 5.39
N THR A 89 -4.99 -16.75 4.36
CA THR A 89 -4.65 -15.65 3.47
C THR A 89 -5.90 -15.09 2.78
N LYS A 90 -5.89 -13.80 2.49
CA LYS A 90 -7.03 -13.15 1.80
C LYS A 90 -6.53 -12.38 0.60
N SER A 91 -7.35 -12.32 -0.43
CA SER A 91 -7.08 -11.51 -1.61
C SER A 91 -7.30 -10.03 -1.32
N ALA A 92 -6.45 -9.21 -1.90
CA ALA A 92 -6.58 -7.75 -1.99
C ALA A 92 -6.55 -7.34 -3.46
N GLN A 93 -7.31 -6.32 -3.79
CA GLN A 93 -7.48 -5.87 -5.16
C GLN A 93 -6.50 -4.75 -5.51
N LYS A 94 -6.25 -4.58 -6.79
CA LYS A 94 -5.55 -3.40 -7.30
C LYS A 94 -6.26 -2.14 -6.81
N TYR A 95 -5.45 -1.18 -6.33
CA TYR A 95 -5.80 0.09 -5.70
C TYR A 95 -6.24 0.01 -4.23
N ASP A 96 -6.41 -1.17 -3.65
CA ASP A 96 -6.57 -1.23 -2.19
C ASP A 96 -5.39 -0.56 -1.48
N ILE A 97 -5.69 0.07 -0.35
CA ILE A 97 -4.68 0.60 0.55
C ILE A 97 -4.26 -0.50 1.52
N VAL A 98 -2.96 -0.69 1.69
CA VAL A 98 -2.42 -1.65 2.65
C VAL A 98 -1.55 -0.95 3.68
N ILE A 99 -1.66 -1.40 4.93
CA ILE A 99 -0.89 -0.88 6.06
C ILE A 99 -0.18 -2.04 6.74
N ALA A 100 1.12 -1.89 7.00
CA ALA A 100 1.85 -2.84 7.83
C ALA A 100 1.37 -2.74 9.28
N SER A 101 0.71 -3.77 9.77
CA SER A 101 0.20 -3.84 11.15
C SER A 101 1.29 -4.20 12.14
N ALA A 102 2.29 -4.97 11.73
CA ALA A 102 3.41 -5.43 12.54
C ALA A 102 4.70 -5.41 11.71
N GLY A 103 5.82 -5.42 12.39
CA GLY A 103 7.14 -5.43 11.77
C GLY A 103 8.17 -4.74 12.65
N GLN A 104 9.44 -5.13 12.46
CA GLN A 104 10.57 -4.49 13.14
C GLN A 104 11.01 -3.22 12.41
N GLY A 105 11.73 -2.36 13.10
CA GLY A 105 12.29 -1.13 12.54
C GLY A 105 11.18 -0.18 12.08
N PHE A 106 11.27 0.31 10.85
CA PHE A 106 10.39 1.32 10.28
C PHE A 106 9.19 0.75 9.50
N THR A 107 8.98 -0.57 9.47
CA THR A 107 7.94 -1.21 8.64
C THR A 107 6.53 -0.91 9.16
N ARG A 108 6.30 -1.06 10.46
CA ARG A 108 5.00 -0.89 11.09
C ARG A 108 4.45 0.53 10.90
N GLY A 109 3.21 0.64 10.45
CA GLY A 109 2.55 1.91 10.13
C GLY A 109 2.80 2.41 8.71
N GLN A 110 3.69 1.76 7.95
CA GLN A 110 3.85 2.11 6.54
C GLN A 110 2.59 1.79 5.75
N THR A 111 2.22 2.74 4.91
CA THR A 111 1.02 2.70 4.08
C THR A 111 1.41 2.66 2.61
N SER A 112 0.81 1.74 1.85
CA SER A 112 1.05 1.59 0.42
C SER A 112 -0.27 1.47 -0.35
N MET A 113 -0.27 1.83 -1.62
CA MET A 113 -1.33 1.51 -2.57
C MET A 113 -0.89 0.32 -3.43
N LEU A 114 -1.77 -0.66 -3.57
CA LEU A 114 -1.55 -1.80 -4.46
C LEU A 114 -1.78 -1.39 -5.91
N LEU A 115 -0.83 -1.67 -6.79
CA LEU A 115 -0.99 -1.55 -8.24
C LEU A 115 -1.09 -2.93 -8.91
N LEU A 116 -1.39 -3.95 -8.13
CA LEU A 116 -1.63 -5.34 -8.58
C LEU A 116 -2.66 -6.01 -7.68
N ASN A 117 -3.26 -7.09 -8.16
CA ASN A 117 -4.01 -8.00 -7.30
C ASN A 117 -3.03 -8.93 -6.56
N THR A 118 -3.24 -9.14 -5.27
CA THR A 118 -2.35 -9.97 -4.45
C THR A 118 -3.11 -10.64 -3.31
N TYR A 119 -2.54 -11.67 -2.73
CA TYR A 119 -2.91 -12.19 -1.42
C TYR A 119 -2.03 -11.52 -0.36
N ILE A 120 -2.47 -11.49 0.89
CA ILE A 120 -1.78 -10.78 1.97
C ILE A 120 -1.55 -11.66 3.20
N ASN A 121 -0.47 -11.37 3.92
CA ASN A 121 -0.18 -12.03 5.18
C ASN A 121 -0.96 -11.42 6.37
N GLN A 122 -0.80 -12.00 7.57
CA GLN A 122 -1.45 -11.55 8.80
C GLN A 122 -0.93 -10.20 9.32
N SER A 123 0.24 -9.76 8.84
CA SER A 123 0.86 -8.48 9.26
C SER A 123 0.56 -7.32 8.30
N VAL A 124 -0.34 -7.54 7.37
CA VAL A 124 -0.86 -6.53 6.44
C VAL A 124 -2.35 -6.36 6.69
N ILE A 125 -2.78 -5.12 6.87
CA ILE A 125 -4.20 -4.74 6.92
C ILE A 125 -4.55 -4.05 5.61
N VAL A 126 -5.66 -4.48 5.02
CA VAL A 126 -6.25 -3.89 3.81
C VAL A 126 -7.38 -2.96 4.20
N LEU A 127 -7.43 -1.81 3.55
CA LEU A 127 -8.57 -0.92 3.51
C LEU A 127 -9.09 -0.90 2.06
N HIS A 128 -10.29 -1.42 1.87
CA HIS A 128 -11.00 -1.38 0.60
C HIS A 128 -11.99 -0.23 0.61
N ALA A 129 -11.91 0.67 -0.34
CA ALA A 129 -12.73 1.87 -0.41
C ALA A 129 -13.19 2.16 -1.84
N LYS A 130 -14.25 2.94 -1.97
CA LYS A 130 -14.72 3.41 -3.27
C LYS A 130 -13.63 4.21 -3.99
N LYS A 131 -13.53 4.02 -5.29
CA LYS A 131 -12.54 4.70 -6.14
C LYS A 131 -12.54 6.23 -5.99
N THR A 132 -13.70 6.81 -5.70
CA THR A 132 -13.86 8.25 -5.49
C THR A 132 -13.23 8.79 -4.22
N VAL A 133 -13.02 7.94 -3.21
CA VAL A 133 -12.50 8.32 -1.88
C VAL A 133 -11.07 7.83 -1.67
N LEU A 134 -10.69 6.77 -2.38
CA LEU A 134 -9.47 6.04 -2.17
C LEU A 134 -8.19 6.92 -2.22
N PRO A 135 -8.01 7.86 -3.19
CA PRO A 135 -6.86 8.74 -3.17
C PRO A 135 -6.81 9.65 -1.93
N TYR A 136 -7.94 10.20 -1.51
CA TYR A 136 -8.00 11.01 -0.29
C TYR A 136 -7.52 10.22 0.94
N LEU A 137 -8.03 8.99 1.12
CA LEU A 137 -7.61 8.11 2.21
C LEU A 137 -6.13 7.76 2.13
N PHE A 138 -5.64 7.42 0.93
CA PHE A 138 -4.24 7.04 0.74
C PHE A 138 -3.29 8.16 1.15
N TRP A 139 -3.52 9.40 0.67
CA TRP A 139 -2.67 10.53 1.05
C TRP A 139 -2.84 10.92 2.52
N ASN A 140 -4.06 10.82 3.07
CA ASN A 140 -4.27 11.04 4.50
C ASN A 140 -3.43 10.07 5.35
N LEU A 141 -3.53 8.79 5.09
CA LEU A 141 -2.86 7.75 5.89
C LEU A 141 -1.34 7.74 5.68
N THR A 142 -0.87 7.98 4.46
CA THR A 142 0.57 8.04 4.17
C THR A 142 1.25 9.20 4.91
N ASN A 143 0.58 10.34 5.05
CA ASN A 143 1.10 11.49 5.80
C ASN A 143 1.03 11.33 7.32
N ARG A 144 0.46 10.24 7.83
CA ARG A 144 0.27 10.00 9.26
C ARG A 144 1.07 8.80 9.79
N TYR A 145 2.23 8.56 9.17
CA TYR A 145 3.11 7.45 9.57
C TYR A 145 3.46 7.50 11.07
N ASP A 146 3.85 8.67 11.58
CA ASP A 146 4.23 8.84 12.99
C ASP A 146 3.03 8.65 13.94
N ASP A 147 1.84 9.11 13.58
CA ASP A 147 0.60 8.86 14.32
C ASP A 147 0.30 7.36 14.40
N LEU A 148 0.36 6.66 13.26
CA LEU A 148 0.13 5.21 13.19
C LEU A 148 1.14 4.45 14.03
N ARG A 149 2.40 4.89 14.05
CA ARG A 149 3.44 4.36 14.95
C ARG A 149 3.09 4.57 16.41
N ALA A 150 2.77 5.81 16.81
CA ALA A 150 2.43 6.15 18.17
C ALA A 150 1.20 5.35 18.69
N ILE A 151 0.16 5.23 17.84
CA ILE A 151 -1.03 4.43 18.17
C ILE A 151 -0.66 2.95 18.39
N SER A 152 0.20 2.41 17.55
CA SER A 152 0.64 1.02 17.67
C SER A 152 1.53 0.80 18.90
N ASP A 153 2.39 1.75 19.26
CA ASP A 153 3.30 1.67 20.41
C ASP A 153 2.54 1.80 21.75
N SER A 154 1.44 2.54 21.78
CA SER A 154 0.56 2.67 22.94
C SER A 154 -0.33 1.45 23.17
N SER A 155 -0.41 0.53 22.21
CA SER A 155 -1.27 -0.64 22.30
C SER A 155 -0.69 -1.71 23.24
N SER A 156 -1.56 -2.29 24.10
CA SER A 156 -1.21 -3.41 24.99
C SER A 156 -0.86 -4.71 24.26
N ILE A 157 -1.14 -4.80 22.96
CA ILE A 157 -0.90 -5.98 22.12
C ILE A 157 0.41 -5.81 21.34
N ARG A 158 1.55 -5.94 22.04
CA ARG A 158 2.91 -6.06 21.49
C ARG A 158 3.25 -5.08 20.33
N GLY A 159 2.76 -3.83 20.42
CA GLY A 159 3.07 -2.82 19.42
C GLY A 159 2.57 -3.19 18.00
N SER A 160 1.35 -3.65 17.87
CA SER A 160 0.73 -3.95 16.58
C SER A 160 -0.49 -3.07 16.35
N LEU A 161 -0.69 -2.63 15.10
CA LEU A 161 -1.96 -2.05 14.65
C LEU A 161 -2.99 -3.16 14.47
N THR A 162 -4.24 -2.86 14.81
CA THR A 162 -5.37 -3.78 14.59
C THR A 162 -6.37 -3.15 13.61
N THR A 163 -7.18 -3.97 12.97
CA THR A 163 -8.28 -3.50 12.12
C THR A 163 -9.22 -2.56 12.87
N LYS A 164 -9.52 -2.87 14.15
CA LYS A 164 -10.36 -2.03 15.01
C LYS A 164 -9.73 -0.67 15.32
N MET A 165 -8.41 -0.60 15.52
CA MET A 165 -7.72 0.68 15.75
C MET A 165 -7.77 1.54 14.49
N LEU A 166 -7.54 0.95 13.32
CA LEU A 166 -7.61 1.66 12.05
C LEU A 166 -9.04 2.10 11.72
N SER A 167 -10.06 1.27 11.97
CA SER A 167 -11.45 1.67 11.71
C SER A 167 -11.87 2.89 12.52
N LYS A 168 -11.40 3.00 13.77
CA LYS A 168 -11.70 4.11 14.69
C LYS A 168 -10.72 5.29 14.59
N LEU A 169 -9.75 5.23 13.70
CA LEU A 169 -8.80 6.32 13.48
C LEU A 169 -9.54 7.56 13.04
N LYS A 170 -9.37 8.66 13.77
CA LYS A 170 -9.99 9.95 13.45
C LYS A 170 -9.32 10.57 12.23
N ILE A 171 -10.14 10.99 11.27
CA ILE A 171 -9.72 11.71 10.07
C ILE A 171 -10.66 12.89 9.82
N PRO A 172 -10.23 13.94 9.10
CA PRO A 172 -11.08 15.07 8.75
C PRO A 172 -12.31 14.64 7.99
N LYS A 173 -13.47 15.15 8.38
CA LYS A 173 -14.71 15.01 7.61
C LYS A 173 -14.75 16.14 6.59
N VAL A 174 -14.60 15.78 5.35
CA VAL A 174 -14.50 16.73 4.24
C VAL A 174 -15.72 16.58 3.34
N GLU A 175 -16.13 17.67 2.68
CA GLU A 175 -17.20 17.63 1.68
C GLU A 175 -16.87 16.67 0.54
N ASP A 176 -17.81 15.82 0.16
CA ASP A 176 -17.68 14.84 -0.92
C ASP A 176 -17.24 15.47 -2.25
N SER A 177 -17.72 16.69 -2.53
CA SER A 177 -17.35 17.46 -3.73
C SER A 177 -15.86 17.77 -3.79
N LEU A 178 -15.23 18.07 -2.64
CA LEU A 178 -13.80 18.37 -2.55
C LEU A 178 -12.97 17.10 -2.63
N ILE A 179 -13.42 16.03 -1.96
CA ILE A 179 -12.79 14.70 -2.07
C ILE A 179 -12.81 14.24 -3.54
N LEU A 180 -13.93 14.39 -4.23
CA LEU A 180 -14.08 13.99 -5.63
C LEU A 180 -13.08 14.74 -6.53
N LYS A 181 -13.03 16.09 -6.43
CA LYS A 181 -12.10 16.92 -7.22
C LYS A 181 -10.64 16.52 -6.99
N PHE A 182 -10.26 16.31 -5.73
CA PHE A 182 -8.92 15.83 -5.40
C PHE A 182 -8.65 14.44 -6.00
N SER A 183 -9.61 13.54 -5.87
CA SER A 183 -9.47 12.16 -6.36
C SER A 183 -9.39 12.11 -7.89
N GLU A 184 -10.14 12.93 -8.62
CA GLU A 184 -10.01 13.05 -10.08
C GLU A 184 -8.61 13.48 -10.49
N PHE A 185 -8.06 14.50 -9.83
CA PHE A 185 -6.67 14.91 -10.08
C PHE A 185 -5.67 13.79 -9.76
N ALA A 186 -5.78 13.17 -8.59
CA ALA A 186 -4.87 12.08 -8.19
C ALA A 186 -4.95 10.90 -9.17
N TRP A 187 -6.15 10.55 -9.65
CA TRP A 187 -6.33 9.50 -10.67
C TRP A 187 -5.77 9.84 -12.03
N SER A 188 -5.55 11.10 -12.36
CA SER A 188 -4.82 11.49 -13.60
C SER A 188 -3.30 11.23 -13.48
N ILE A 189 -2.78 11.18 -12.26
CA ILE A 189 -1.34 11.02 -11.96
C ILE A 189 -0.97 9.57 -11.62
N ILE A 190 -1.78 8.85 -10.85
CA ILE A 190 -1.49 7.48 -10.40
C ILE A 190 -1.11 6.54 -11.56
N PRO A 191 -1.82 6.52 -12.72
CA PRO A 191 -1.42 5.66 -13.84
C PRO A 191 -0.06 6.01 -14.43
N GLN A 192 0.37 7.28 -14.37
CA GLN A 192 1.70 7.70 -14.83
C GLN A 192 2.77 7.15 -13.90
N ILE A 193 2.56 7.24 -12.58
CA ILE A 193 3.46 6.62 -11.58
C ILE A 193 3.54 5.11 -11.81
N GLU A 194 2.41 4.44 -12.02
CA GLU A 194 2.34 3.00 -12.29
C GLU A 194 3.16 2.62 -13.52
N ASN A 195 2.94 3.30 -14.65
CA ASN A 195 3.64 3.03 -15.89
C ASN A 195 5.16 3.22 -15.72
N ASN A 196 5.59 4.28 -15.07
CA ASN A 196 7.00 4.53 -14.79
C ASN A 196 7.62 3.43 -13.91
N LEU A 197 6.90 2.98 -12.87
CA LEU A 197 7.38 1.91 -11.99
C LEU A 197 7.52 0.57 -12.74
N ILE A 198 6.56 0.24 -13.60
CA ILE A 198 6.59 -0.98 -14.43
C ILE A 198 7.77 -0.92 -15.40
N GLU A 199 7.96 0.23 -16.09
CA GLU A 199 9.07 0.38 -17.03
C GLU A 199 10.43 0.35 -16.32
N ASN A 200 10.56 1.00 -15.15
CA ASN A 200 11.75 0.93 -14.31
C ASN A 200 12.11 -0.50 -13.91
N LYS A 201 11.11 -1.29 -13.54
CA LYS A 201 11.30 -2.70 -13.23
C LYS A 201 11.80 -3.46 -14.45
N ARG A 202 11.14 -3.28 -15.60
CA ARG A 202 11.52 -3.93 -16.87
C ARG A 202 12.96 -3.59 -17.28
N LEU A 203 13.35 -2.31 -17.21
CA LEU A 203 14.70 -1.88 -17.53
C LEU A 203 15.74 -2.44 -16.55
N THR A 204 15.37 -2.56 -15.27
CA THR A 204 16.22 -3.18 -14.26
C THR A 204 16.43 -4.66 -14.55
N ASP A 205 15.35 -5.41 -14.81
CA ASP A 205 15.38 -6.84 -15.13
C ASP A 205 16.21 -7.10 -16.42
N LEU A 206 16.04 -6.24 -17.44
CA LEU A 206 16.82 -6.29 -18.69
C LEU A 206 18.31 -6.05 -18.43
N ARG A 207 18.67 -5.00 -17.70
CA ARG A 207 20.07 -4.72 -17.32
C ARG A 207 20.69 -5.91 -16.61
N ASP A 208 20.01 -6.45 -15.61
CA ASP A 208 20.53 -7.53 -14.79
C ASP A 208 20.68 -8.85 -15.57
N SER A 209 19.88 -9.02 -16.62
CA SER A 209 20.02 -10.16 -17.56
C SER A 209 21.17 -9.99 -18.56
N LEU A 210 21.53 -8.75 -18.94
CA LEU A 210 22.56 -8.47 -19.94
C LEU A 210 23.96 -8.32 -19.33
N LEU A 211 24.08 -7.75 -18.13
CA LEU A 211 25.37 -7.50 -17.48
C LEU A 211 26.26 -8.74 -17.40
N PRO A 212 25.78 -9.92 -16.95
CA PRO A 212 26.63 -11.12 -16.89
C PRO A 212 27.11 -11.57 -18.29
N LYS A 213 26.28 -11.40 -19.32
CA LYS A 213 26.64 -11.77 -20.70
C LYS A 213 27.73 -10.86 -21.28
N LEU A 214 27.70 -9.57 -20.94
CA LEU A 214 28.72 -8.62 -21.38
C LEU A 214 30.04 -8.75 -20.61
N MET A 215 30.00 -9.23 -19.36
CA MET A 215 31.19 -9.42 -18.53
C MET A 215 31.87 -10.78 -18.79
N SER A 216 31.22 -11.72 -19.49
CA SER A 216 31.73 -13.03 -19.83
C SER A 216 32.22 -13.12 -21.29
N ALA A 217 32.12 -12.06 -22.06
CA ALA A 217 32.65 -11.91 -23.42
C ALA A 217 34.00 -11.18 -23.43
#